data_bd1e9ce0e640c6ce4b5bc0cc31e81377
#
_entry.id   bd1e9ce0e640c6ce4b5bc0cc31e81377
#
_cell.length_a   1.000
_cell.length_b   1.000
_cell.length_c   1.000
_cell.angle_alpha   90.00
_cell.angle_beta   90.00
_cell.angle_gamma   90.00
#
_symmetry.space_group_name_H-M   'P 1'
#
loop_
_entity.id
_entity.type
_entity.pdbx_description
1 polymer ?
#
loop_
_entity_poly.entity_id
_entity_poly.type
_entity_poly.pdbx_seq_one_letter_code
_entity_poly.pdbx_strand_id
1 'polypeptide(L)'
;LSALKVCESKTFSAIIISISLPGDSAIELRRKLKTNPKAIKTPIIGMNVQGDEASVRKAGDAGFSNFIAKPIDANSVNSVLFKVLSLDPSDQYFDLVNDALYFKVPSFISNFMSDDIKENIEPRIRKTINEGIEKIIVDVSGLDEIGEDAIEVVGELGEKLEEMDLSIKGAFVALGEDASMWKNLDGCEEWLVCESVDEANRKLNEIENQSG
;
A
#
# COMPACT_ATOMS: atom_id res chain seq x y z
N LEU A 1 21.65 -24.11 -5.12
CA LEU A 1 22.89 -23.45 -5.58
C LEU A 1 22.64 -22.18 -6.42
N SER A 2 21.55 -22.11 -7.20
CA SER A 2 21.24 -20.92 -8.00
C SER A 2 20.84 -19.70 -7.16
N ALA A 3 20.06 -19.87 -6.11
CA ALA A 3 19.62 -18.76 -5.24
C ALA A 3 20.81 -18.05 -4.56
N LEU A 4 21.78 -18.80 -4.05
CA LEU A 4 22.99 -18.23 -3.44
C LEU A 4 23.79 -17.39 -4.43
N LYS A 5 24.00 -17.90 -5.66
CA LYS A 5 24.70 -17.15 -6.72
C LYS A 5 24.02 -15.85 -7.08
N VAL A 6 22.67 -15.83 -7.10
CA VAL A 6 21.91 -14.62 -7.38
C VAL A 6 22.09 -13.60 -6.25
N CYS A 7 22.08 -14.05 -4.99
CA CYS A 7 22.33 -13.18 -3.84
C CYS A 7 23.79 -12.69 -3.71
N GLU A 8 24.74 -13.33 -4.39
CA GLU A 8 26.11 -12.81 -4.51
C GLU A 8 26.19 -11.60 -5.45
N SER A 9 25.34 -11.54 -6.45
CA SER A 9 25.33 -10.49 -7.48
C SER A 9 24.31 -9.38 -7.23
N LYS A 10 23.17 -9.70 -6.62
CA LYS A 10 22.05 -8.77 -6.41
C LYS A 10 21.69 -8.63 -4.94
N THR A 11 21.15 -7.48 -4.58
CA THR A 11 20.49 -7.22 -3.28
C THR A 11 18.97 -7.37 -3.43
N PHE A 12 18.31 -7.77 -2.35
CA PHE A 12 16.85 -7.97 -2.31
C PHE A 12 16.29 -7.30 -1.06
N SER A 13 15.08 -6.77 -1.16
CA SER A 13 14.37 -6.22 0.00
C SER A 13 13.86 -7.32 0.93
N ALA A 14 13.43 -8.46 0.39
CA ALA A 14 13.05 -9.65 1.13
C ALA A 14 13.37 -10.93 0.35
N ILE A 15 13.51 -12.07 1.04
CA ILE A 15 13.72 -13.38 0.43
C ILE A 15 12.67 -14.34 0.99
N ILE A 16 11.90 -14.99 0.12
CA ILE A 16 10.90 -15.99 0.51
C ILE A 16 11.44 -17.39 0.20
N ILE A 17 11.45 -18.28 1.19
CA ILE A 17 11.96 -19.65 1.07
C ILE A 17 10.85 -20.64 1.43
N SER A 18 10.54 -21.57 0.52
CA SER A 18 9.65 -22.68 0.86
C SER A 18 10.31 -23.59 1.92
N ILE A 19 9.68 -23.72 3.08
CA ILE A 19 10.19 -24.60 4.15
C ILE A 19 9.86 -26.07 3.91
N SER A 20 8.98 -26.37 2.94
CA SER A 20 8.65 -27.71 2.51
C SER A 20 9.68 -28.33 1.52
N LEU A 21 10.87 -27.73 1.38
CA LEU A 21 11.95 -28.31 0.60
C LEU A 21 12.46 -29.60 1.26
N PRO A 22 12.87 -30.61 0.47
CA PRO A 22 13.35 -31.86 1.01
C PRO A 22 14.51 -31.71 1.99
N GLY A 23 14.45 -32.45 3.09
CA GLY A 23 15.47 -32.43 4.13
C GLY A 23 15.53 -31.07 4.86
N ASP A 24 16.73 -30.66 5.22
CA ASP A 24 17.00 -29.38 5.88
C ASP A 24 17.43 -28.25 4.92
N SER A 25 17.16 -28.43 3.61
CA SER A 25 17.61 -27.53 2.55
C SER A 25 17.22 -26.07 2.74
N ALA A 26 16.01 -25.81 3.27
CA ALA A 26 15.54 -24.45 3.58
C ALA A 26 16.35 -23.81 4.72
N ILE A 27 16.62 -24.59 5.78
CA ILE A 27 17.38 -24.16 6.97
C ILE A 27 18.84 -23.90 6.60
N GLU A 28 19.43 -24.80 5.82
CA GLU A 28 20.79 -24.61 5.32
C GLU A 28 20.92 -23.43 4.40
N LEU A 29 19.96 -23.24 3.48
CA LEU A 29 19.93 -22.08 2.58
C LEU A 29 19.86 -20.78 3.40
N ARG A 30 18.96 -20.70 4.38
CA ARG A 30 18.86 -19.54 5.28
C ARG A 30 20.20 -19.28 6.00
N ARG A 31 20.82 -20.32 6.54
CA ARG A 31 22.13 -20.20 7.22
C ARG A 31 23.19 -19.62 6.30
N LYS A 32 23.29 -20.10 5.06
CA LYS A 32 24.24 -19.59 4.06
C LYS A 32 23.92 -18.15 3.63
N LEU A 33 22.66 -17.79 3.48
CA LEU A 33 22.25 -16.42 3.18
C LEU A 33 22.63 -15.46 4.30
N LYS A 34 22.48 -15.87 5.56
CA LYS A 34 22.84 -15.07 6.74
C LYS A 34 24.34 -14.91 6.97
N THR A 35 25.18 -15.63 6.21
CA THR A 35 26.65 -15.42 6.14
C THR A 35 27.07 -14.61 4.92
N ASN A 36 26.16 -14.31 3.97
CA ASN A 36 26.46 -13.52 2.79
C ASN A 36 26.34 -12.03 3.10
N PRO A 37 27.40 -11.21 2.87
CA PRO A 37 27.39 -9.76 3.18
C PRO A 37 26.24 -8.99 2.53
N LYS A 38 25.77 -9.38 1.34
CA LYS A 38 24.66 -8.73 0.64
C LYS A 38 23.27 -9.18 1.12
N ALA A 39 23.16 -10.33 1.77
CA ALA A 39 21.90 -10.90 2.23
C ALA A 39 21.76 -10.97 3.75
N ILE A 40 22.80 -10.67 4.51
CA ILE A 40 22.79 -10.82 5.98
C ILE A 40 21.70 -9.98 6.66
N LYS A 41 21.44 -8.78 6.16
CA LYS A 41 20.38 -7.87 6.66
C LYS A 41 19.01 -8.11 6.01
N THR A 42 18.98 -8.82 4.88
CA THR A 42 17.74 -9.07 4.15
C THR A 42 16.83 -9.98 4.97
N PRO A 43 15.58 -9.59 5.23
CA PRO A 43 14.62 -10.44 5.91
C PRO A 43 14.33 -11.71 5.10
N ILE A 44 14.20 -12.83 5.82
CA ILE A 44 13.93 -14.13 5.21
C ILE A 44 12.61 -14.65 5.76
N ILE A 45 11.66 -14.85 4.86
CA ILE A 45 10.28 -15.30 5.15
C ILE A 45 10.17 -16.78 4.77
N GLY A 46 9.60 -17.58 5.65
CA GLY A 46 9.27 -18.98 5.38
C GLY A 46 7.94 -19.09 4.62
N MET A 47 7.85 -19.98 3.66
CA MET A 47 6.58 -20.31 2.99
C MET A 47 6.25 -21.79 3.29
N ASN A 48 5.12 -22.03 3.98
CA ASN A 48 4.67 -23.33 4.42
C ASN A 48 3.36 -23.77 3.75
N VAL A 49 3.01 -25.03 3.88
CA VAL A 49 1.67 -25.54 3.59
C VAL A 49 0.79 -25.34 4.82
N GLN A 50 -0.44 -24.90 4.65
CA GLN A 50 -1.39 -24.72 5.74
C GLN A 50 -1.57 -26.05 6.50
N GLY A 51 -1.51 -26.00 7.83
CA GLY A 51 -1.60 -27.19 8.69
C GLY A 51 -0.28 -27.90 8.97
N ASP A 52 0.83 -27.51 8.34
CA ASP A 52 2.16 -28.09 8.61
C ASP A 52 2.88 -27.35 9.76
N GLU A 53 2.30 -27.47 10.96
CA GLU A 53 2.84 -26.83 12.17
C GLU A 53 4.22 -27.37 12.58
N ALA A 54 4.50 -28.64 12.26
CA ALA A 54 5.77 -29.26 12.60
C ALA A 54 6.92 -28.60 11.83
N SER A 55 6.76 -28.39 10.52
CA SER A 55 7.76 -27.70 9.68
C SER A 55 7.90 -26.22 10.07
N VAL A 56 6.80 -25.55 10.43
CA VAL A 56 6.82 -24.16 10.91
C VAL A 56 7.60 -24.06 12.21
N ARG A 57 7.35 -24.95 13.18
CA ARG A 57 8.10 -24.96 14.45
C ARG A 57 9.59 -25.19 14.22
N LYS A 58 9.95 -26.22 13.43
CA LYS A 58 11.35 -26.50 13.09
C LYS A 58 12.05 -25.34 12.40
N ALA A 59 11.36 -24.67 11.47
CA ALA A 59 11.88 -23.47 10.80
C ALA A 59 11.99 -22.29 11.79
N GLY A 60 11.04 -22.11 12.70
CA GLY A 60 11.09 -21.12 13.78
C GLY A 60 12.31 -21.30 14.67
N ASP A 61 12.59 -22.53 15.13
CA ASP A 61 13.79 -22.86 15.90
C ASP A 61 15.09 -22.58 15.13
N ALA A 62 15.04 -22.70 13.79
CA ALA A 62 16.15 -22.33 12.90
C ALA A 62 16.21 -20.83 12.60
N GLY A 63 15.30 -20.01 13.18
CA GLY A 63 15.31 -18.56 13.14
C GLY A 63 14.49 -17.92 12.01
N PHE A 64 13.57 -18.65 11.38
CA PHE A 64 12.50 -18.01 10.61
C PHE A 64 11.50 -17.39 11.57
N SER A 65 11.16 -16.12 11.38
CA SER A 65 10.27 -15.38 12.29
C SER A 65 8.93 -14.99 11.65
N ASN A 66 8.83 -15.09 10.32
CA ASN A 66 7.64 -14.75 9.57
C ASN A 66 7.35 -15.82 8.52
N PHE A 67 6.05 -16.10 8.31
CA PHE A 67 5.61 -17.19 7.46
C PHE A 67 4.44 -16.77 6.59
N ILE A 68 4.41 -17.29 5.34
CA ILE A 68 3.30 -17.18 4.41
C ILE A 68 2.77 -18.59 4.16
N ALA A 69 1.49 -18.83 4.41
CA ALA A 69 0.87 -20.13 4.18
C ALA A 69 0.43 -20.30 2.72
N LYS A 70 0.49 -21.54 2.23
CA LYS A 70 -0.13 -21.92 0.96
C LYS A 70 -1.54 -22.51 1.24
N PRO A 71 -2.57 -22.22 0.41
CA PRO A 71 -2.52 -21.42 -0.83
C PRO A 71 -2.17 -19.97 -0.56
N ILE A 72 -1.41 -19.36 -1.50
CA ILE A 72 -0.96 -17.97 -1.37
C ILE A 72 -2.14 -17.06 -1.69
N ASP A 73 -2.48 -16.17 -0.79
CA ASP A 73 -3.38 -15.04 -1.02
C ASP A 73 -2.60 -13.71 -0.92
N ALA A 74 -3.05 -12.71 -1.67
CA ALA A 74 -2.36 -11.43 -1.76
C ALA A 74 -2.31 -10.68 -0.42
N ASN A 75 -3.39 -10.77 0.38
CA ASN A 75 -3.50 -10.05 1.65
C ASN A 75 -2.51 -10.60 2.68
N SER A 76 -2.41 -11.93 2.80
CA SER A 76 -1.41 -12.56 3.67
C SER A 76 0.02 -12.21 3.27
N VAL A 77 0.32 -12.16 1.97
CA VAL A 77 1.64 -11.75 1.46
C VAL A 77 1.93 -10.30 1.81
N ASN A 78 1.00 -9.39 1.53
CA ASN A 78 1.14 -7.97 1.81
C ASN A 78 1.34 -7.74 3.31
N SER A 79 0.48 -8.29 4.17
CA SER A 79 0.59 -8.17 5.63
C SER A 79 1.97 -8.59 6.14
N VAL A 80 2.51 -9.72 5.67
CA VAL A 80 3.83 -10.18 6.07
C VAL A 80 4.93 -9.27 5.53
N LEU A 81 4.83 -8.79 4.28
CA LEU A 81 5.82 -7.91 3.69
C LEU A 81 5.85 -6.54 4.38
N PHE A 82 4.69 -5.91 4.63
CA PHE A 82 4.61 -4.65 5.36
C PHE A 82 5.27 -4.75 6.73
N LYS A 83 4.93 -5.81 7.49
CA LYS A 83 5.52 -6.06 8.80
C LYS A 83 7.04 -6.25 8.75
N VAL A 84 7.51 -7.06 7.81
CA VAL A 84 8.93 -7.47 7.72
C VAL A 84 9.82 -6.35 7.18
N LEU A 85 9.28 -5.52 6.30
CA LEU A 85 9.97 -4.38 5.70
C LEU A 85 9.74 -3.08 6.48
N SER A 86 8.94 -3.13 7.56
CA SER A 86 8.53 -1.96 8.35
C SER A 86 7.92 -0.86 7.47
N LEU A 87 7.09 -1.27 6.51
CA LEU A 87 6.35 -0.35 5.67
C LEU A 87 5.06 0.08 6.38
N ASP A 88 4.59 1.27 6.07
CA ASP A 88 3.26 1.70 6.46
C ASP A 88 2.22 0.97 5.58
N PRO A 89 1.25 0.22 6.16
CA PRO A 89 0.24 -0.48 5.36
C PRO A 89 -0.55 0.45 4.43
N SER A 90 -0.74 1.71 4.81
CA SER A 90 -1.44 2.70 4.01
C SER A 90 -0.68 3.13 2.75
N ASP A 91 0.65 2.90 2.68
CA ASP A 91 1.47 3.24 1.50
C ASP A 91 1.08 2.44 0.24
N GLN A 92 0.26 1.38 0.37
CA GLN A 92 -0.29 0.69 -0.79
C GLN A 92 -1.39 1.48 -1.51
N TYR A 93 -2.08 2.37 -0.80
CA TYR A 93 -3.17 3.20 -1.32
C TYR A 93 -2.79 4.67 -1.43
N PHE A 94 -1.96 5.13 -0.49
CA PHE A 94 -1.60 6.53 -0.35
C PHE A 94 -0.12 6.75 -0.59
N ASP A 95 0.20 7.79 -1.34
CA ASP A 95 1.57 8.24 -1.61
C ASP A 95 1.64 9.77 -1.47
N LEU A 96 2.83 10.32 -1.56
CA LEU A 96 3.06 11.76 -1.66
C LEU A 96 3.57 12.07 -3.05
N VAL A 97 2.83 12.87 -3.80
CA VAL A 97 3.19 13.26 -5.17
C VAL A 97 3.15 14.78 -5.29
N ASN A 98 4.32 15.40 -5.52
CA ASN A 98 4.45 16.85 -5.72
C ASN A 98 3.76 17.69 -4.63
N ASP A 99 4.04 17.40 -3.36
CA ASP A 99 3.48 18.07 -2.18
C ASP A 99 1.94 17.94 -2.06
N ALA A 100 1.38 16.87 -2.58
CA ALA A 100 -0.02 16.49 -2.37
C ALA A 100 -0.11 15.06 -1.85
N LEU A 101 -1.04 14.80 -0.97
CA LEU A 101 -1.45 13.42 -0.64
C LEU A 101 -2.12 12.84 -1.87
N TYR A 102 -1.57 11.76 -2.39
CA TYR A 102 -2.10 11.05 -3.54
C TYR A 102 -2.77 9.76 -3.07
N PHE A 103 -4.08 9.67 -3.30
CA PHE A 103 -4.87 8.48 -3.05
C PHE A 103 -5.23 7.82 -4.39
N LYS A 104 -4.61 6.69 -4.67
CA LYS A 104 -4.95 5.89 -5.85
C LYS A 104 -6.00 4.87 -5.48
N VAL A 105 -7.22 5.08 -5.95
CA VAL A 105 -8.32 4.14 -5.74
C VAL A 105 -8.05 2.87 -6.56
N PRO A 106 -8.03 1.68 -5.92
CA PRO A 106 -7.81 0.43 -6.64
C PRO A 106 -8.90 0.18 -7.69
N SER A 107 -8.55 -0.40 -8.84
CA SER A 107 -9.51 -0.73 -9.91
C SER A 107 -10.58 -1.73 -9.48
N PHE A 108 -10.31 -2.49 -8.44
CA PHE A 108 -11.24 -3.40 -7.78
C PHE A 108 -11.07 -3.28 -6.26
N ILE A 109 -12.15 -3.10 -5.55
CA ILE A 109 -12.19 -3.00 -4.08
C ILE A 109 -12.99 -4.18 -3.56
N SER A 110 -12.39 -5.02 -2.72
CA SER A 110 -13.09 -6.02 -1.92
C SER A 110 -13.50 -5.42 -0.59
N ASN A 111 -14.49 -6.01 0.10
CA ASN A 111 -14.92 -5.56 1.43
C ASN A 111 -13.74 -5.42 2.40
N PHE A 112 -12.80 -6.37 2.37
CA PHE A 112 -11.59 -6.30 3.20
C PHE A 112 -10.71 -5.10 2.85
N MET A 113 -10.55 -4.78 1.55
CA MET A 113 -9.78 -3.60 1.12
C MET A 113 -10.51 -2.31 1.49
N SER A 114 -11.83 -2.28 1.39
CA SER A 114 -12.66 -1.14 1.81
C SER A 114 -12.42 -0.83 3.29
N ASP A 115 -12.52 -1.84 4.15
CA ASP A 115 -12.28 -1.69 5.59
C ASP A 115 -10.84 -1.21 5.88
N ASP A 116 -9.85 -1.84 5.24
CA ASP A 116 -8.44 -1.48 5.41
C ASP A 116 -8.13 -0.04 4.95
N ILE A 117 -8.71 0.40 3.82
CA ILE A 117 -8.56 1.78 3.34
C ILE A 117 -9.19 2.75 4.34
N LYS A 118 -10.43 2.51 4.76
CA LYS A 118 -11.16 3.38 5.70
C LYS A 118 -10.44 3.53 7.04
N GLU A 119 -9.91 2.43 7.60
CA GLU A 119 -9.12 2.47 8.82
C GLU A 119 -7.85 3.32 8.69
N ASN A 120 -7.30 3.46 7.49
CA ASN A 120 -6.07 4.18 7.22
C ASN A 120 -6.27 5.63 6.74
N ILE A 121 -7.49 6.05 6.37
CA ILE A 121 -7.78 7.42 5.88
C ILE A 121 -7.37 8.47 6.92
N GLU A 122 -7.97 8.44 8.12
CA GLU A 122 -7.73 9.46 9.14
C GLU A 122 -6.26 9.51 9.60
N PRO A 123 -5.59 8.38 9.94
CA PRO A 123 -4.17 8.39 10.27
C PRO A 123 -3.30 9.00 9.17
N ARG A 124 -3.65 8.73 7.90
CA ARG A 124 -2.89 9.25 6.76
C ARG A 124 -3.09 10.74 6.57
N ILE A 125 -4.32 11.23 6.67
CA ILE A 125 -4.62 12.67 6.63
C ILE A 125 -3.82 13.39 7.74
N ARG A 126 -3.90 12.92 8.99
CA ARG A 126 -3.18 13.52 10.13
C ARG A 126 -1.67 13.57 9.90
N LYS A 127 -1.09 12.49 9.40
CA LYS A 127 0.34 12.44 9.06
C LYS A 127 0.70 13.49 8.02
N THR A 128 -0.08 13.57 6.95
CA THR A 128 0.13 14.49 5.84
C THR A 128 0.07 15.95 6.27
N ILE A 129 -0.93 16.30 7.10
CA ILE A 129 -1.07 17.67 7.65
C ILE A 129 0.09 18.03 8.58
N ASN A 130 0.52 17.08 9.42
CA ASN A 130 1.68 17.30 10.29
C ASN A 130 2.98 17.56 9.49
N GLU A 131 3.03 17.13 8.24
CA GLU A 131 4.11 17.41 7.29
C GLU A 131 3.91 18.75 6.54
N GLY A 132 2.82 19.48 6.81
CA GLY A 132 2.51 20.77 6.22
C GLY A 132 1.89 20.67 4.81
N ILE A 133 1.30 19.52 4.46
CA ILE A 133 0.68 19.26 3.16
C ILE A 133 -0.83 19.52 3.27
N GLU A 134 -1.34 20.42 2.44
CA GLU A 134 -2.74 20.87 2.42
C GLU A 134 -3.45 20.56 1.09
N LYS A 135 -2.90 19.63 0.32
CA LYS A 135 -3.43 19.22 -1.00
C LYS A 135 -3.68 17.72 -1.04
N ILE A 136 -4.80 17.33 -1.63
CA ILE A 136 -5.15 15.92 -1.88
C ILE A 136 -5.50 15.73 -3.35
N ILE A 137 -5.01 14.63 -3.94
CA ILE A 137 -5.38 14.16 -5.27
C ILE A 137 -5.95 12.76 -5.12
N VAL A 138 -7.18 12.56 -5.53
CA VAL A 138 -7.84 11.25 -5.58
C VAL A 138 -7.91 10.78 -7.02
N ASP A 139 -7.17 9.72 -7.32
CA ASP A 139 -7.12 9.14 -8.67
C ASP A 139 -8.09 7.97 -8.80
N VAL A 140 -9.19 8.22 -9.48
CA VAL A 140 -10.24 7.25 -9.82
C VAL A 140 -10.19 6.83 -11.29
N SER A 141 -9.20 7.30 -12.05
CA SER A 141 -9.09 7.04 -13.49
C SER A 141 -8.82 5.57 -13.85
N GLY A 142 -8.36 4.79 -12.86
CA GLY A 142 -8.09 3.37 -13.02
C GLY A 142 -9.27 2.46 -12.71
N LEU A 143 -10.45 2.99 -12.35
CA LEU A 143 -11.64 2.19 -12.10
C LEU A 143 -12.21 1.66 -13.43
N ASP A 144 -12.46 0.36 -13.49
CA ASP A 144 -13.13 -0.26 -14.65
C ASP A 144 -14.62 0.12 -14.70
N GLU A 145 -15.23 0.25 -13.51
CA GLU A 145 -16.60 0.74 -13.30
C GLU A 145 -16.70 1.45 -11.94
N ILE A 146 -17.62 2.40 -11.83
CA ILE A 146 -17.85 3.11 -10.57
C ILE A 146 -18.83 2.29 -9.72
N GLY A 147 -18.26 1.44 -8.87
CA GLY A 147 -19.01 0.60 -7.93
C GLY A 147 -19.32 1.32 -6.60
N GLU A 148 -20.29 0.77 -5.85
CA GLU A 148 -20.65 1.28 -4.52
C GLU A 148 -19.44 1.34 -3.57
N ASP A 149 -18.58 0.33 -3.59
CA ASP A 149 -17.38 0.28 -2.74
C ASP A 149 -16.41 1.46 -2.99
N ALA A 150 -16.25 1.87 -4.25
CA ALA A 150 -15.41 3.00 -4.61
C ALA A 150 -16.01 4.33 -4.14
N ILE A 151 -17.33 4.50 -4.29
CA ILE A 151 -18.07 5.67 -3.81
C ILE A 151 -17.96 5.76 -2.29
N GLU A 152 -18.15 4.65 -1.59
CA GLU A 152 -18.11 4.58 -0.13
C GLU A 152 -16.72 4.95 0.42
N VAL A 153 -15.65 4.42 -0.17
CA VAL A 153 -14.27 4.70 0.26
C VAL A 153 -13.87 6.16 -0.01
N VAL A 154 -14.29 6.72 -1.15
CA VAL A 154 -14.02 8.14 -1.47
C VAL A 154 -14.88 9.06 -0.63
N GLY A 155 -16.15 8.69 -0.38
CA GLY A 155 -17.05 9.43 0.52
C GLY A 155 -16.50 9.50 1.94
N GLU A 156 -16.04 8.38 2.50
CA GLU A 156 -15.38 8.36 3.82
C GLU A 156 -14.21 9.33 3.92
N LEU A 157 -13.41 9.48 2.84
CA LEU A 157 -12.33 10.45 2.81
C LEU A 157 -12.86 11.89 2.93
N GLY A 158 -13.92 12.25 2.19
CA GLY A 158 -14.55 13.55 2.25
C GLY A 158 -15.14 13.84 3.64
N GLU A 159 -15.92 12.90 4.20
CA GLU A 159 -16.51 12.99 5.53
C GLU A 159 -15.44 13.19 6.61
N LYS A 160 -14.31 12.47 6.54
CA LYS A 160 -13.22 12.64 7.51
C LYS A 160 -12.55 14.00 7.41
N LEU A 161 -12.44 14.58 6.23
CA LEU A 161 -11.91 15.93 6.06
C LEU A 161 -12.85 16.99 6.68
N GLU A 162 -14.16 16.84 6.50
CA GLU A 162 -15.15 17.71 7.15
C GLU A 162 -15.13 17.54 8.68
N GLU A 163 -15.15 16.32 9.20
CA GLU A 163 -15.09 16.04 10.64
C GLU A 163 -13.86 16.67 11.31
N MET A 164 -12.75 16.76 10.59
CA MET A 164 -11.51 17.34 11.09
C MET A 164 -11.43 18.86 10.92
N ASP A 165 -12.47 19.51 10.36
CA ASP A 165 -12.53 20.95 10.05
C ASP A 165 -11.30 21.43 9.25
N LEU A 166 -10.94 20.69 8.21
CA LEU A 166 -9.73 20.92 7.43
C LEU A 166 -10.05 21.55 6.08
N SER A 167 -9.46 22.70 5.83
CA SER A 167 -9.52 23.39 4.52
C SER A 167 -8.48 22.82 3.55
N ILE A 168 -8.62 21.55 3.19
CA ILE A 168 -7.72 20.90 2.25
C ILE A 168 -8.21 21.11 0.82
N LYS A 169 -7.30 21.50 -0.08
CA LYS A 169 -7.60 21.67 -1.51
C LYS A 169 -7.52 20.31 -2.20
N GLY A 170 -8.63 19.89 -2.80
CA GLY A 170 -8.75 18.57 -3.42
C GLY A 170 -8.88 18.61 -4.93
N ALA A 171 -8.44 17.53 -5.58
CA ALA A 171 -8.69 17.26 -6.98
C ALA A 171 -8.96 15.79 -7.23
N PHE A 172 -9.92 15.49 -8.08
CA PHE A 172 -10.13 14.18 -8.64
C PHE A 172 -9.39 14.06 -9.97
N VAL A 173 -8.73 12.93 -10.20
CA VAL A 173 -8.29 12.50 -11.52
C VAL A 173 -9.30 11.48 -12.01
N ALA A 174 -10.15 11.89 -12.93
CA ALA A 174 -11.26 11.10 -13.44
C ALA A 174 -11.41 11.29 -14.95
N LEU A 175 -11.81 10.22 -15.64
CA LEU A 175 -12.02 10.23 -17.08
C LEU A 175 -13.49 9.98 -17.40
N GLY A 176 -13.97 10.56 -18.52
CA GLY A 176 -15.31 10.33 -19.04
C GLY A 176 -16.38 11.30 -18.55
N GLU A 177 -17.63 11.03 -18.95
CA GLU A 177 -18.77 11.93 -18.71
C GLU A 177 -19.22 11.94 -17.23
N ASP A 178 -18.98 10.85 -16.50
CA ASP A 178 -19.36 10.71 -15.09
C ASP A 178 -18.33 11.29 -14.11
N ALA A 179 -17.25 11.88 -14.63
CA ALA A 179 -16.17 12.42 -13.78
C ALA A 179 -16.68 13.47 -12.75
N SER A 180 -17.73 14.22 -13.10
CA SER A 180 -18.31 15.27 -12.23
C SER A 180 -19.08 14.71 -11.03
N MET A 181 -19.48 13.43 -11.04
CA MET A 181 -20.24 12.82 -9.94
C MET A 181 -19.48 12.82 -8.62
N TRP A 182 -18.14 12.71 -8.69
CA TRP A 182 -17.29 12.69 -7.50
C TRP A 182 -17.37 13.97 -6.66
N LYS A 183 -17.76 15.09 -7.28
CA LYS A 183 -18.00 16.35 -6.58
C LYS A 183 -19.32 16.37 -5.79
N ASN A 184 -20.19 15.39 -5.96
CA ASN A 184 -21.43 15.30 -5.20
C ASN A 184 -21.26 14.55 -3.87
N LEU A 185 -20.05 14.10 -3.57
CA LEU A 185 -19.73 13.51 -2.28
C LEU A 185 -19.48 14.60 -1.25
N ASP A 186 -19.95 14.38 -0.02
CA ASP A 186 -19.82 15.30 1.10
C ASP A 186 -18.32 15.61 1.32
N GLY A 187 -18.01 16.91 1.53
CA GLY A 187 -16.65 17.40 1.66
C GLY A 187 -15.83 17.51 0.36
N CYS A 188 -16.42 17.16 -0.80
CA CYS A 188 -15.75 17.17 -2.10
C CYS A 188 -16.31 18.18 -3.12
N GLU A 189 -17.30 19.01 -2.73
CA GLU A 189 -18.10 19.85 -3.66
C GLU A 189 -17.22 20.88 -4.39
N GLU A 190 -16.22 21.42 -3.72
CA GLU A 190 -15.32 22.45 -4.24
C GLU A 190 -14.08 21.88 -4.94
N TRP A 191 -13.95 20.55 -4.96
CA TRP A 191 -12.77 19.92 -5.53
C TRP A 191 -12.74 20.05 -7.06
N LEU A 192 -11.52 20.10 -7.60
CA LEU A 192 -11.31 20.12 -9.04
C LEU A 192 -11.54 18.74 -9.64
N VAL A 193 -11.93 18.70 -10.91
CA VAL A 193 -11.88 17.49 -11.74
C VAL A 193 -10.87 17.70 -12.85
N CYS A 194 -9.95 16.78 -13.00
CA CYS A 194 -8.82 16.83 -13.90
C CYS A 194 -8.69 15.50 -14.67
N GLU A 195 -8.05 15.52 -15.82
CA GLU A 195 -7.84 14.32 -16.65
C GLU A 195 -6.52 13.61 -16.31
N SER A 196 -5.63 14.25 -15.54
CA SER A 196 -4.35 13.68 -15.14
C SER A 196 -3.84 14.24 -13.82
N VAL A 197 -2.93 13.49 -13.18
CA VAL A 197 -2.24 13.90 -11.94
C VAL A 197 -1.43 15.19 -12.15
N ASP A 198 -0.79 15.34 -13.31
CA ASP A 198 0.00 16.54 -13.63
C ASP A 198 -0.89 17.77 -13.75
N GLU A 199 -2.07 17.63 -14.36
CA GLU A 199 -3.06 18.70 -14.42
C GLU A 199 -3.59 19.07 -13.04
N ALA A 200 -3.92 18.08 -12.23
CA ALA A 200 -4.40 18.29 -10.86
C ALA A 200 -3.36 19.06 -10.03
N ASN A 201 -2.10 18.62 -10.05
CA ASN A 201 -1.02 19.31 -9.35
C ASN A 201 -0.85 20.77 -9.81
N ARG A 202 -0.85 21.01 -11.13
CA ARG A 202 -0.71 22.36 -11.67
C ARG A 202 -1.85 23.27 -11.20
N LYS A 203 -3.11 22.82 -11.31
CA LYS A 203 -4.28 23.62 -10.90
C LYS A 203 -4.32 23.88 -9.39
N LEU A 204 -3.98 22.88 -8.57
CA LEU A 204 -3.93 23.04 -7.11
C LEU A 204 -2.87 24.09 -6.70
N ASN A 205 -1.70 24.09 -7.35
CA ASN A 205 -0.66 25.09 -7.11
C ASN A 205 -1.05 26.48 -7.57
N GLU A 206 -1.82 26.63 -8.66
CA GLU A 206 -2.35 27.90 -9.12
C GLU A 206 -3.33 28.51 -8.09
N ILE A 207 -4.19 27.70 -7.46
CA ILE A 207 -5.13 28.17 -6.41
C ILE A 207 -4.35 28.60 -5.16
N GLU A 208 -3.31 27.87 -4.78
CA GLU A 208 -2.48 28.20 -3.61
C GLU A 208 -1.81 29.57 -3.77
N ASN A 209 -1.24 29.85 -4.95
CA ASN A 209 -0.59 31.12 -5.27
C ASN A 209 -1.55 32.31 -5.37
N GLN A 210 -2.87 32.10 -5.52
CA GLN A 210 -3.88 33.17 -5.55
C GLN A 210 -4.44 33.47 -4.15
N SER A 211 -4.24 32.61 -3.18
CA SER A 211 -4.79 32.69 -1.83
C SER A 211 -3.80 33.24 -0.79
N GLY A 212 -2.52 33.40 -1.14
CA GLY A 212 -1.44 33.97 -0.33
C GLY A 212 -1.05 35.35 -0.80
#